data_d0523771322b290ec51ed0381fa48ff5
#
_entry.id   d0523771322b290ec51ed0381fa48ff5
#
_cell.length_a   1.000
_cell.length_b   1.000
_cell.length_c   1.000
_cell.angle_alpha   90.00
_cell.angle_beta   90.00
_cell.angle_gamma   90.00
#
_symmetry.space_group_name_H-M   'P 1'
#
loop_
_entity.id
_entity.type
_entity.pdbx_description
1 polymer ?
#
loop_
_entity_poly.entity_id
_entity_poly.type
_entity_poly.pdbx_seq_one_letter_code
_entity_poly.pdbx_strand_id
1 'polypeptide(L)'
;MRGRSLDVWGISDYPPPATADEVVGATDQSSTLTQNVKTATALDENLETKVTLSFPGQREAEPADVVFVLDKSGASAQTDIFKQAKAFLEEINQKAKADGLNIKVGVVLFNKVGNIQQPLTDVVTGYDDILTAMNSSVRHGTNMDAGLLAAKSILDKDTAVKAENKHVILISDGATYLYCKGGDFTKPYTRSFGSVEGGRNMMGGIWEWESREYHTNNAWKKFSDGSNFIFSQAKESSEKLGQYLDYYRDQYENSEKNWAQYDYEYTDDAANNGTTNPIPVDVTAPCNIDVAFWSTDDTFQSMVNAGYDMNVYYKNEADFDGSYFLKYLTRKSNNGKLDTDFAEIKAKLVDKIAAGSTVEDFIGADFDFVNDPAKISLTANDEKLSPEKINAMTYGFGKKNDGTYRFTLKYQAGENEKLTLTLNEAAAPSRPVVLEYNELLVNKPTEPGTHTLKVNESAVLHPIDGNGVAGEAYEFPVPTVDYTVAKPDPAPQPGATDKPSDNGAATDKPGAKTALAKTGDEAFAIGMGCLLVAGASACVIATALKRRRN
;
A
#
# COMPACT_ATOMS: atom_id res chain seq x y z
N MET A 1 29.05 -4.16 62.59
CA MET A 1 28.28 -5.07 63.49
C MET A 1 27.08 -5.58 62.70
N ARG A 2 27.02 -6.91 62.54
CA ARG A 2 25.87 -7.76 62.20
C ARG A 2 25.12 -7.43 60.89
N GLY A 3 25.12 -8.14 59.86
CA GLY A 3 25.20 -9.62 59.66
C GLY A 3 23.83 -10.26 59.65
N ARG A 4 23.50 -10.89 58.54
CA ARG A 4 22.55 -11.98 58.25
C ARG A 4 21.61 -11.64 57.08
N SER A 5 21.26 -12.47 56.21
CA SER A 5 21.53 -13.89 55.90
C SER A 5 20.55 -14.21 54.74
N LEU A 6 21.05 -14.90 53.75
CA LEU A 6 20.29 -15.62 52.72
C LEU A 6 19.26 -16.55 53.34
N ASP A 7 18.08 -16.63 52.77
CA ASP A 7 17.31 -17.88 52.78
C ASP A 7 16.69 -18.15 51.37
N VAL A 8 17.14 -19.25 50.84
CA VAL A 8 16.64 -20.01 49.67
C VAL A 8 15.63 -21.02 50.20
N TRP A 9 14.49 -21.17 49.59
CA TRP A 9 13.54 -22.31 49.57
C TRP A 9 12.27 -21.82 48.86
N GLY A 10 11.61 -22.51 47.94
CA GLY A 10 11.67 -23.89 47.54
C GLY A 10 10.80 -24.09 46.25
N ILE A 11 11.11 -25.15 45.62
CA ILE A 11 10.59 -25.67 44.38
C ILE A 11 9.18 -26.26 44.58
N SER A 12 8.42 -26.32 43.47
CA SER A 12 7.33 -27.25 43.19
C SER A 12 5.91 -26.74 43.43
N ASP A 13 5.18 -26.53 42.34
CA ASP A 13 4.13 -27.47 41.92
C ASP A 13 3.58 -27.02 40.55
N TYR A 14 4.01 -27.72 39.51
CA TYR A 14 3.31 -27.77 38.22
C TYR A 14 2.26 -28.89 38.31
N PRO A 15 0.98 -28.63 38.01
CA PRO A 15 0.05 -29.70 37.73
C PRO A 15 0.32 -30.31 36.34
N PRO A 16 0.04 -31.62 36.16
CA PRO A 16 0.29 -32.34 34.92
C PRO A 16 -0.67 -31.89 33.81
N PRO A 17 -0.31 -32.12 32.52
CA PRO A 17 -1.12 -31.71 31.39
C PRO A 17 -2.43 -32.52 31.36
N ALA A 18 -3.55 -31.80 31.25
CA ALA A 18 -4.84 -32.39 30.98
C ALA A 18 -4.86 -33.00 29.58
N THR A 19 -5.32 -34.24 29.51
CA THR A 19 -5.57 -35.01 28.30
C THR A 19 -6.53 -34.29 27.37
N ALA A 20 -6.23 -34.37 26.08
CA ALA A 20 -7.07 -33.91 24.99
C ALA A 20 -8.43 -34.62 25.03
N ASP A 21 -9.48 -33.84 25.20
CA ASP A 21 -10.83 -34.21 24.79
C ASP A 21 -11.19 -33.39 23.55
N GLU A 22 -11.65 -34.11 22.55
CA GLU A 22 -12.14 -33.63 21.27
C GLU A 22 -13.14 -32.49 21.44
N VAL A 23 -12.82 -31.32 20.92
CA VAL A 23 -13.80 -30.32 20.49
C VAL A 23 -13.89 -30.38 18.98
N VAL A 24 -14.89 -31.10 18.53
CA VAL A 24 -15.36 -31.12 17.15
C VAL A 24 -15.89 -29.71 16.80
N GLY A 25 -15.27 -29.07 15.81
CA GLY A 25 -15.96 -28.15 14.92
C GLY A 25 -16.26 -26.75 15.41
N ALA A 26 -15.25 -25.91 15.49
CA ALA A 26 -15.41 -24.54 15.05
C ALA A 26 -14.53 -24.39 13.79
N THR A 27 -15.15 -24.46 12.62
CA THR A 27 -14.51 -24.06 11.38
C THR A 27 -14.13 -22.60 11.54
N ASP A 28 -12.83 -22.38 11.58
CA ASP A 28 -12.22 -21.06 11.56
C ASP A 28 -12.68 -20.32 10.28
N GLN A 29 -13.69 -19.46 10.43
CA GLN A 29 -14.20 -18.61 9.35
C GLN A 29 -13.28 -17.43 9.06
N SER A 30 -12.17 -17.27 9.79
CA SER A 30 -11.27 -16.13 9.63
C SER A 30 -10.29 -16.30 8.46
N SER A 31 -10.05 -17.52 7.98
CA SER A 31 -9.09 -17.77 6.89
C SER A 31 -9.65 -17.54 5.48
N THR A 32 -10.95 -17.35 5.32
CA THR A 32 -11.61 -17.16 4.02
C THR A 32 -11.72 -15.69 3.57
N LEU A 33 -11.39 -14.74 4.43
CA LEU A 33 -11.54 -13.31 4.16
C LEU A 33 -10.34 -12.70 3.40
N THR A 34 -9.25 -13.43 3.22
CA THR A 34 -7.98 -12.88 2.73
C THR A 34 -7.61 -13.31 1.31
N GLN A 35 -8.39 -14.17 0.66
CA GLN A 35 -8.08 -14.70 -0.66
C GLN A 35 -9.26 -14.60 -1.61
N ASN A 36 -8.94 -14.40 -2.90
CA ASN A 36 -9.89 -14.59 -3.97
C ASN A 36 -10.31 -16.05 -4.01
N VAL A 37 -11.58 -16.30 -3.92
CA VAL A 37 -12.16 -17.65 -3.93
C VAL A 37 -13.12 -17.77 -5.12
N LYS A 38 -12.98 -18.83 -5.89
CA LYS A 38 -13.98 -19.23 -6.86
C LYS A 38 -14.24 -20.73 -6.71
N THR A 39 -15.50 -21.09 -6.55
CA THR A 39 -15.95 -22.47 -6.37
C THR A 39 -17.15 -22.75 -7.27
N ALA A 40 -17.38 -24.02 -7.57
CA ALA A 40 -18.57 -24.50 -8.27
C ALA A 40 -19.15 -25.71 -7.52
N THR A 41 -20.47 -25.83 -7.52
CA THR A 41 -21.15 -27.03 -6.99
C THR A 41 -21.07 -28.18 -8.02
N ALA A 42 -21.32 -29.42 -7.58
CA ALA A 42 -21.58 -30.49 -8.54
C ALA A 42 -22.77 -30.14 -9.45
N LEU A 43 -22.80 -30.70 -10.65
CA LEU A 43 -23.91 -30.54 -11.59
C LEU A 43 -25.21 -31.10 -10.96
N ASP A 44 -26.29 -30.35 -11.10
CA ASP A 44 -27.63 -30.79 -10.72
C ASP A 44 -28.29 -31.66 -11.82
N GLU A 45 -29.55 -32.05 -11.62
CA GLU A 45 -30.34 -32.83 -12.59
C GLU A 45 -30.59 -32.10 -13.93
N ASN A 46 -30.49 -30.76 -13.92
CA ASN A 46 -30.62 -29.92 -15.10
C ASN A 46 -29.26 -29.64 -15.77
N LEU A 47 -28.18 -30.22 -15.24
CA LEU A 47 -26.80 -29.97 -15.65
C LEU A 47 -26.35 -28.53 -15.40
N GLU A 48 -26.96 -27.88 -14.44
CA GLU A 48 -26.50 -26.59 -13.95
C GLU A 48 -25.51 -26.76 -12.78
N THR A 49 -24.51 -25.89 -12.74
CA THR A 49 -23.64 -25.70 -11.57
C THR A 49 -23.80 -24.29 -11.03
N LYS A 50 -23.81 -24.15 -9.70
CA LYS A 50 -23.79 -22.84 -9.05
C LYS A 50 -22.34 -22.42 -8.82
N VAL A 51 -21.96 -21.31 -9.37
CA VAL A 51 -20.64 -20.69 -9.21
C VAL A 51 -20.72 -19.63 -8.13
N THR A 52 -19.73 -19.63 -7.23
CA THR A 52 -19.53 -18.60 -6.22
C THR A 52 -18.15 -17.98 -6.42
N LEU A 53 -18.13 -16.69 -6.72
CA LEU A 53 -16.93 -15.88 -6.85
C LEU A 53 -16.91 -14.88 -5.69
N SER A 54 -15.88 -14.91 -4.89
CA SER A 54 -15.73 -14.06 -3.70
C SER A 54 -14.34 -13.42 -3.66
N PHE A 55 -14.30 -12.13 -3.40
CA PHE A 55 -13.06 -11.42 -3.16
C PHE A 55 -13.21 -10.49 -1.95
N PRO A 56 -12.16 -10.33 -1.12
CA PRO A 56 -12.16 -9.37 -0.05
C PRO A 56 -12.14 -7.94 -0.62
N GLY A 57 -12.75 -7.00 0.06
CA GLY A 57 -12.64 -5.57 -0.28
C GLY A 57 -11.22 -5.04 -0.14
N GLN A 58 -10.40 -5.73 0.60
CA GLN A 58 -8.95 -5.55 0.69
C GLN A 58 -8.34 -6.93 0.96
N ARG A 59 -7.31 -7.28 0.19
CA ARG A 59 -6.43 -8.39 0.55
C ARG A 59 -5.73 -8.02 1.85
N GLU A 60 -5.52 -8.97 2.81
CA GLU A 60 -4.97 -8.68 4.14
C GLU A 60 -4.50 -7.24 4.28
N ALA A 61 -5.12 -6.45 5.16
CA ALA A 61 -4.78 -5.04 5.25
C ALA A 61 -3.27 -4.94 5.39
N GLU A 62 -2.58 -4.70 4.26
CA GLU A 62 -1.13 -4.55 4.30
C GLU A 62 -0.85 -3.47 5.33
N PRO A 63 -0.01 -3.75 6.32
CA PRO A 63 0.25 -2.77 7.37
C PRO A 63 0.80 -1.50 6.73
N ALA A 64 0.38 -0.36 7.25
CA ALA A 64 0.83 0.95 6.81
C ALA A 64 1.35 1.77 7.98
N ASP A 65 2.43 2.50 7.73
CA ASP A 65 2.98 3.48 8.66
C ASP A 65 2.72 4.89 8.15
N VAL A 66 2.23 5.76 9.01
CA VAL A 66 2.00 7.18 8.72
C VAL A 66 2.80 8.00 9.71
N VAL A 67 3.67 8.90 9.24
CA VAL A 67 4.41 9.81 10.11
C VAL A 67 4.06 11.25 9.79
N PHE A 68 3.47 11.93 10.75
CA PHE A 68 3.27 13.39 10.68
C PHE A 68 4.57 14.08 11.05
N VAL A 69 5.09 14.91 10.15
CA VAL A 69 6.25 15.80 10.35
C VAL A 69 5.74 17.23 10.37
N LEU A 70 5.60 17.78 11.56
CA LEU A 70 4.87 19.01 11.79
C LEU A 70 5.80 20.16 12.14
N ASP A 71 5.75 21.22 11.35
CA ASP A 71 6.41 22.49 11.64
C ASP A 71 5.67 23.20 12.78
N LYS A 72 6.31 23.26 13.93
CA LYS A 72 5.83 23.97 15.11
C LYS A 72 6.72 25.17 15.46
N SER A 73 7.55 25.63 14.53
CA SER A 73 8.28 26.88 14.69
C SER A 73 7.29 28.05 14.84
N GLY A 74 7.69 29.07 15.59
CA GLY A 74 6.75 30.14 16.01
C GLY A 74 6.14 30.97 14.87
N ALA A 75 6.65 30.84 13.65
CA ALA A 75 6.17 31.56 12.46
C ALA A 75 5.14 30.75 11.67
N SER A 76 5.09 29.44 11.81
CA SER A 76 4.20 28.59 11.02
C SER A 76 2.78 28.55 11.59
N ALA A 77 1.98 29.50 11.23
CA ALA A 77 0.56 29.57 11.59
C ALA A 77 -0.32 28.69 10.67
N GLN A 78 0.10 27.43 10.43
CA GLN A 78 -0.62 26.48 9.57
C GLN A 78 -1.87 25.89 10.25
N THR A 79 -2.63 26.73 10.98
CA THR A 79 -3.72 26.28 11.87
C THR A 79 -4.82 25.51 11.15
N ASP A 80 -5.17 25.89 9.93
CA ASP A 80 -6.22 25.22 9.17
C ASP A 80 -5.77 23.84 8.66
N ILE A 81 -4.52 23.71 8.21
CA ILE A 81 -3.96 22.42 7.78
C ILE A 81 -3.79 21.48 8.97
N PHE A 82 -3.34 21.98 10.12
CA PHE A 82 -3.29 21.17 11.34
C PHE A 82 -4.66 20.68 11.80
N LYS A 83 -5.69 21.47 11.58
CA LYS A 83 -7.08 21.06 11.83
C LYS A 83 -7.50 19.91 10.92
N GLN A 84 -7.18 20.02 9.63
CA GLN A 84 -7.45 18.97 8.64
C GLN A 84 -6.65 17.70 8.92
N ALA A 85 -5.37 17.83 9.30
CA ALA A 85 -4.53 16.69 9.69
C ALA A 85 -5.11 15.93 10.90
N LYS A 86 -5.69 16.64 11.88
CA LYS A 86 -6.38 16.00 13.01
C LYS A 86 -7.70 15.34 12.60
N ALA A 87 -8.46 15.97 11.71
CA ALA A 87 -9.67 15.35 11.16
C ALA A 87 -9.33 14.08 10.36
N PHE A 88 -8.26 14.11 9.58
CA PHE A 88 -7.74 12.95 8.87
C PHE A 88 -7.31 11.83 9.85
N LEU A 89 -6.60 12.16 10.94
CA LEU A 89 -6.26 11.18 11.98
C LEU A 89 -7.52 10.52 12.57
N GLU A 90 -8.55 11.30 12.87
CA GLU A 90 -9.85 10.79 13.35
C GLU A 90 -10.48 9.83 12.34
N GLU A 91 -10.51 10.20 11.05
CA GLU A 91 -11.09 9.39 9.99
C GLU A 91 -10.36 8.05 9.83
N ILE A 92 -9.02 8.04 9.80
CA ILE A 92 -8.26 6.79 9.69
C ILE A 92 -8.40 5.92 10.93
N ASN A 93 -8.50 6.51 12.13
CA ASN A 93 -8.78 5.79 13.36
C ASN A 93 -10.15 5.08 13.30
N GLN A 94 -11.20 5.81 12.92
CA GLN A 94 -12.55 5.24 12.79
C GLN A 94 -12.59 4.11 11.77
N LYS A 95 -11.95 4.29 10.62
CA LYS A 95 -11.85 3.29 9.57
C LYS A 95 -11.01 2.08 10.01
N ALA A 96 -9.86 2.30 10.60
CA ALA A 96 -9.02 1.22 11.12
C ALA A 96 -9.78 0.37 12.15
N LYS A 97 -10.54 1.01 13.04
CA LYS A 97 -11.38 0.32 14.04
C LYS A 97 -12.54 -0.45 13.40
N ALA A 98 -13.21 0.13 12.39
CA ALA A 98 -14.36 -0.49 11.71
C ALA A 98 -13.93 -1.67 10.82
N ASP A 99 -12.81 -1.54 10.14
CA ASP A 99 -12.37 -2.45 9.08
C ASP A 99 -11.16 -3.31 9.47
N GLY A 100 -10.68 -3.18 10.73
CA GLY A 100 -9.54 -3.97 11.23
C GLY A 100 -8.22 -3.66 10.54
N LEU A 101 -8.02 -2.40 10.08
CA LEU A 101 -6.80 -2.01 9.36
C LEU A 101 -5.61 -1.91 10.33
N ASN A 102 -4.46 -2.40 9.91
CA ASN A 102 -3.21 -2.30 10.67
C ASN A 102 -2.46 -1.02 10.26
N ILE A 103 -2.81 0.11 10.89
CA ILE A 103 -2.19 1.40 10.62
C ILE A 103 -1.48 1.88 11.88
N LYS A 104 -0.17 2.15 11.79
CA LYS A 104 0.61 2.80 12.84
C LYS A 104 0.84 4.26 12.49
N VAL A 105 0.76 5.11 13.49
CA VAL A 105 0.99 6.55 13.33
C VAL A 105 2.11 7.01 14.26
N GLY A 106 3.06 7.75 13.70
CA GLY A 106 4.10 8.46 14.44
C GLY A 106 3.94 9.98 14.31
N VAL A 107 4.44 10.73 15.29
CA VAL A 107 4.41 12.20 15.28
C VAL A 107 5.80 12.74 15.57
N VAL A 108 6.31 13.51 14.65
CA VAL A 108 7.55 14.29 14.77
C VAL A 108 7.20 15.77 14.72
N LEU A 109 7.61 16.52 15.71
CA LEU A 109 7.59 17.97 15.67
C LEU A 109 8.99 18.48 15.40
N PHE A 110 9.15 19.46 14.54
CA PHE A 110 10.45 20.07 14.37
C PHE A 110 10.45 21.56 14.68
N ASN A 111 11.56 21.97 15.25
CA ASN A 111 11.99 23.33 15.47
C ASN A 111 13.47 23.42 15.08
N LYS A 112 14.38 23.71 16.02
CA LYS A 112 15.83 23.59 15.77
C LYS A 112 16.31 22.14 15.61
N VAL A 113 15.56 21.18 16.16
CA VAL A 113 15.86 19.73 16.15
C VAL A 113 14.61 18.93 15.76
N GLY A 114 14.79 17.66 15.43
CA GLY A 114 13.69 16.72 15.24
C GLY A 114 13.25 16.12 16.57
N ASN A 115 11.99 16.35 16.95
CA ASN A 115 11.43 15.87 18.21
C ASN A 115 10.45 14.75 17.93
N ILE A 116 10.82 13.49 18.19
CA ILE A 116 9.90 12.37 18.13
C ILE A 116 8.97 12.46 19.34
N GLN A 117 7.76 12.99 19.13
CA GLN A 117 6.74 13.12 20.18
C GLN A 117 5.99 11.80 20.41
N GLN A 118 5.75 11.07 19.33
CA GLN A 118 5.13 9.75 19.37
C GLN A 118 5.84 8.83 18.38
N PRO A 119 6.39 7.69 18.82
CA PRO A 119 6.88 6.66 17.92
C PRO A 119 5.72 6.01 17.17
N LEU A 120 6.00 5.16 16.16
CA LEU A 120 4.96 4.40 15.49
C LEU A 120 4.12 3.62 16.50
N THR A 121 2.84 3.94 16.55
CA THR A 121 1.86 3.40 17.50
C THR A 121 0.59 3.07 16.74
N ASP A 122 -0.02 1.93 17.04
CA ASP A 122 -1.30 1.54 16.44
C ASP A 122 -2.35 2.64 16.61
N VAL A 123 -2.98 3.03 15.50
CA VAL A 123 -3.85 4.20 15.45
C VAL A 123 -5.12 4.05 16.30
N VAL A 124 -5.59 2.81 16.52
CA VAL A 124 -6.81 2.56 17.29
C VAL A 124 -6.52 2.61 18.78
N THR A 125 -5.48 1.88 19.22
CA THR A 125 -5.16 1.76 20.65
C THR A 125 -4.40 2.96 21.20
N GLY A 126 -3.64 3.67 20.35
CA GLY A 126 -2.82 4.84 20.72
C GLY A 126 -3.39 6.18 20.29
N TYR A 127 -4.65 6.26 19.87
CA TYR A 127 -5.25 7.48 19.30
C TYR A 127 -5.07 8.72 20.16
N ASP A 128 -5.35 8.64 21.46
CA ASP A 128 -5.28 9.78 22.37
C ASP A 128 -3.84 10.27 22.57
N ASP A 129 -2.88 9.36 22.61
CA ASP A 129 -1.45 9.70 22.72
C ASP A 129 -0.95 10.40 21.45
N ILE A 130 -1.35 9.87 20.28
CA ILE A 130 -1.04 10.46 18.96
C ILE A 130 -1.63 11.87 18.86
N LEU A 131 -2.90 12.04 19.23
CA LEU A 131 -3.57 13.34 19.20
C LEU A 131 -2.91 14.34 20.17
N THR A 132 -2.51 13.87 21.36
CA THR A 132 -1.77 14.67 22.34
C THR A 132 -0.42 15.10 21.78
N ALA A 133 0.32 14.20 21.13
CA ALA A 133 1.59 14.51 20.48
C ALA A 133 1.42 15.56 19.37
N MET A 134 0.39 15.44 18.52
CA MET A 134 0.10 16.45 17.49
C MET A 134 -0.24 17.83 18.06
N ASN A 135 -0.81 17.90 19.26
CA ASN A 135 -1.14 19.14 19.95
C ASN A 135 0.03 19.75 20.72
N SER A 136 1.13 19.00 20.91
CA SER A 136 2.33 19.50 21.58
C SER A 136 2.95 20.67 20.82
N SER A 137 3.72 21.48 21.49
CA SER A 137 4.41 22.63 20.92
C SER A 137 5.89 22.61 21.22
N VAL A 138 6.67 23.03 20.25
CA VAL A 138 8.11 23.30 20.38
C VAL A 138 8.37 24.75 19.97
N ARG A 139 9.48 25.32 20.41
CA ARG A 139 9.78 26.72 20.10
C ARG A 139 11.22 26.86 19.63
N HIS A 140 11.47 27.99 18.97
CA HIS A 140 12.77 28.44 18.49
C HIS A 140 13.39 27.57 17.39
N GLY A 141 13.77 28.23 16.32
CA GLY A 141 14.45 27.65 15.18
C GLY A 141 13.54 26.89 14.23
N THR A 142 14.01 26.70 12.99
CA THR A 142 13.34 25.88 11.99
C THR A 142 14.37 25.04 11.25
N ASN A 143 14.27 23.73 11.41
CA ASN A 143 15.15 22.73 10.83
C ASN A 143 14.32 21.58 10.26
N MET A 144 13.91 21.74 8.99
CA MET A 144 13.08 20.75 8.30
C MET A 144 13.86 19.45 8.08
N ASP A 145 15.15 19.54 7.79
CA ASP A 145 16.05 18.39 7.66
C ASP A 145 16.01 17.50 8.91
N ALA A 146 16.09 18.12 10.11
CA ALA A 146 15.97 17.40 11.38
C ALA A 146 14.61 16.70 11.55
N GLY A 147 13.53 17.33 11.10
CA GLY A 147 12.19 16.73 11.10
C GLY A 147 12.12 15.48 10.22
N LEU A 148 12.63 15.57 9.00
CA LEU A 148 12.64 14.46 8.05
C LEU A 148 13.58 13.32 8.50
N LEU A 149 14.78 13.63 8.99
CA LEU A 149 15.71 12.64 9.55
C LEU A 149 15.10 11.88 10.74
N ALA A 150 14.41 12.59 11.63
CA ALA A 150 13.70 11.97 12.75
C ALA A 150 12.59 11.03 12.25
N ALA A 151 11.78 11.46 11.28
CA ALA A 151 10.74 10.63 10.67
C ALA A 151 11.35 9.39 9.98
N LYS A 152 12.41 9.59 9.20
CA LYS A 152 13.14 8.48 8.57
C LYS A 152 13.65 7.49 9.61
N SER A 153 14.19 7.96 10.73
CA SER A 153 14.74 7.10 11.78
C SER A 153 13.72 6.18 12.43
N ILE A 154 12.44 6.57 12.48
CA ILE A 154 11.38 5.72 13.02
C ILE A 154 10.80 4.79 11.96
N LEU A 155 10.67 5.24 10.71
CA LEU A 155 10.19 4.43 9.59
C LEU A 155 11.18 3.33 9.19
N ASP A 156 12.49 3.62 9.19
CA ASP A 156 13.53 2.64 8.85
C ASP A 156 13.56 1.45 9.84
N LYS A 157 13.12 1.65 11.08
CA LYS A 157 13.08 0.60 12.11
C LYS A 157 11.94 -0.38 11.93
N ASP A 158 10.85 0.02 11.29
CA ASP A 158 9.76 -0.91 11.01
C ASP A 158 10.00 -1.63 9.69
N THR A 159 10.59 -2.81 9.78
CA THR A 159 10.89 -3.66 8.61
C THR A 159 9.72 -4.55 8.20
N ALA A 160 8.63 -4.56 8.99
CA ALA A 160 7.43 -5.35 8.69
C ALA A 160 6.53 -4.67 7.67
N VAL A 161 6.66 -3.34 7.51
CA VAL A 161 5.89 -2.55 6.55
C VAL A 161 6.73 -2.30 5.31
N LYS A 162 6.13 -2.55 4.13
CA LYS A 162 6.76 -2.28 2.84
C LYS A 162 6.99 -0.78 2.65
N ALA A 163 8.01 -0.42 1.87
CA ALA A 163 8.39 0.97 1.67
C ALA A 163 7.25 1.82 1.07
N GLU A 164 6.53 1.29 0.10
CA GLU A 164 5.38 1.95 -0.55
C GLU A 164 4.19 2.20 0.39
N ASN A 165 4.13 1.50 1.53
CA ASN A 165 3.12 1.67 2.57
C ASN A 165 3.62 2.52 3.76
N LYS A 166 4.77 3.19 3.60
CA LYS A 166 5.30 4.16 4.56
C LYS A 166 5.04 5.58 4.07
N HIS A 167 4.10 6.23 4.71
CA HIS A 167 3.60 7.55 4.32
C HIS A 167 4.16 8.63 5.23
N VAL A 168 4.72 9.67 4.64
CA VAL A 168 5.21 10.86 5.35
C VAL A 168 4.31 12.03 5.02
N ILE A 169 3.81 12.69 6.04
CA ILE A 169 2.96 13.88 5.95
C ILE A 169 3.73 15.07 6.50
N LEU A 170 4.40 15.81 5.63
CA LEU A 170 5.12 17.02 5.97
C LEU A 170 4.17 18.22 5.91
N ILE A 171 4.02 18.93 7.04
CA ILE A 171 3.25 20.18 7.12
C ILE A 171 4.17 21.30 7.56
N SER A 172 4.45 22.25 6.66
CA SER A 172 5.35 23.38 6.91
C SER A 172 4.99 24.58 6.03
N ASP A 173 5.46 25.76 6.38
CA ASP A 173 5.49 26.93 5.50
C ASP A 173 6.72 26.93 4.56
N GLY A 174 7.65 25.97 4.74
CA GLY A 174 8.84 25.82 3.92
C GLY A 174 10.03 26.70 4.33
N ALA A 175 9.86 27.57 5.31
CA ALA A 175 10.97 28.35 5.84
C ALA A 175 11.86 27.44 6.69
N THR A 176 13.11 27.27 6.27
CA THR A 176 14.11 26.52 7.03
C THR A 176 15.47 27.18 6.91
N TYR A 177 16.23 27.24 7.99
CA TYR A 177 17.52 27.92 8.00
C TYR A 177 18.57 27.23 8.89
N LEU A 178 18.15 26.16 9.55
CA LEU A 178 19.01 25.23 10.26
C LEU A 178 19.08 23.91 9.51
N TYR A 179 20.15 23.17 9.69
CA TYR A 179 20.39 21.88 9.05
C TYR A 179 21.13 20.93 10.00
N CYS A 180 21.22 19.67 9.63
CA CYS A 180 21.93 18.65 10.39
C CYS A 180 23.26 18.30 9.71
N LYS A 181 24.19 17.74 10.46
CA LYS A 181 25.43 17.16 9.96
C LYS A 181 25.51 15.70 10.37
N GLY A 182 25.91 14.86 9.40
CA GLY A 182 26.07 13.42 9.67
C GLY A 182 24.78 12.68 10.05
N GLY A 183 23.60 13.22 9.70
CA GLY A 183 22.32 12.60 10.01
C GLY A 183 21.85 12.72 11.47
N ASP A 184 22.53 13.52 12.30
CA ASP A 184 22.15 13.73 13.70
C ASP A 184 21.08 14.81 13.82
N PHE A 185 19.81 14.40 13.86
CA PHE A 185 18.68 15.32 13.97
C PHE A 185 18.53 15.98 15.36
N THR A 186 19.41 15.67 16.31
CA THR A 186 19.42 16.27 17.65
C THR A 186 20.39 17.46 17.75
N LYS A 187 21.24 17.67 16.72
CA LYS A 187 22.22 18.73 16.68
C LYS A 187 22.01 19.66 15.49
N PRO A 188 21.48 20.86 15.74
CA PRO A 188 21.27 21.84 14.69
C PRO A 188 22.55 22.60 14.38
N TYR A 189 22.80 22.85 13.12
CA TYR A 189 23.89 23.68 12.61
C TYR A 189 23.33 24.85 11.83
N THR A 190 24.14 25.92 11.78
CA THR A 190 23.89 27.11 10.96
C THR A 190 25.21 27.79 10.61
N ARG A 191 25.12 28.90 9.92
CA ARG A 191 26.23 29.80 9.57
C ARG A 191 25.71 31.23 9.45
N SER A 192 26.57 32.21 9.54
CA SER A 192 26.19 33.61 9.41
C SER A 192 27.21 34.41 8.63
N PHE A 193 26.78 35.46 7.95
CA PHE A 193 27.65 36.42 7.29
C PHE A 193 28.09 37.51 8.27
N GLY A 194 29.35 37.95 8.15
CA GLY A 194 29.80 39.16 8.79
C GLY A 194 29.12 40.37 8.16
N SER A 195 28.51 41.26 8.96
CA SER A 195 28.00 42.51 8.42
C SER A 195 29.15 43.45 8.09
N VAL A 196 29.08 44.12 6.94
CA VAL A 196 30.07 45.13 6.54
C VAL A 196 29.86 46.46 7.27
N GLU A 197 28.65 46.72 7.77
CA GLU A 197 28.28 47.92 8.50
C GLU A 197 27.81 47.59 9.93
N GLY A 198 28.67 47.84 10.88
CA GLY A 198 28.30 47.91 12.32
C GLY A 198 28.33 46.61 13.10
N GLY A 199 28.96 45.53 12.63
CA GLY A 199 29.28 44.35 13.46
C GLY A 199 28.07 43.53 13.91
N ARG A 200 26.94 43.59 13.24
CA ARG A 200 25.80 42.69 13.48
C ARG A 200 25.92 41.47 12.59
N ASN A 201 26.13 40.33 13.20
CA ASN A 201 25.92 39.06 12.53
C ASN A 201 24.43 38.91 12.27
N MET A 202 24.08 38.63 10.99
CA MET A 202 22.73 38.30 10.66
C MET A 202 22.52 36.84 11.00
N MET A 203 21.69 36.60 11.98
CA MET A 203 21.26 35.25 12.35
C MET A 203 20.40 34.67 11.26
N GLY A 204 20.61 33.40 10.98
CA GLY A 204 19.89 32.63 9.98
C GLY A 204 18.40 32.84 9.99
N GLY A 205 17.85 32.84 8.80
CA GLY A 205 16.44 33.01 8.54
C GLY A 205 16.22 33.35 7.06
N ILE A 206 14.97 33.38 6.65
CA ILE A 206 14.61 33.63 5.25
C ILE A 206 15.13 35.00 4.74
N TRP A 207 15.28 35.93 5.63
CA TRP A 207 15.86 37.26 5.33
C TRP A 207 17.37 37.23 5.08
N GLU A 208 18.11 36.18 5.43
CA GLU A 208 19.51 36.05 4.97
C GLU A 208 19.57 35.78 3.48
N TRP A 209 18.57 35.16 2.91
CA TRP A 209 18.43 35.07 1.48
C TRP A 209 18.13 36.42 0.84
N GLU A 210 17.20 37.19 1.41
CA GLU A 210 16.89 38.56 0.98
C GLU A 210 18.09 39.50 1.18
N SER A 211 18.77 39.36 2.30
CA SER A 211 19.95 40.17 2.61
C SER A 211 21.20 39.76 1.85
N ARG A 212 21.25 38.59 1.24
CA ARG A 212 22.29 38.25 0.27
C ARG A 212 22.32 39.23 -0.89
N GLU A 213 21.18 39.67 -1.40
CA GLU A 213 21.10 40.74 -2.39
C GLU A 213 21.73 42.05 -1.88
N TYR A 214 21.47 42.37 -0.63
CA TYR A 214 21.97 43.60 -0.01
C TYR A 214 23.48 43.55 0.25
N HIS A 215 23.99 42.44 0.76
CA HIS A 215 25.43 42.29 1.08
C HIS A 215 26.32 42.01 -0.13
N THR A 216 25.76 41.53 -1.21
CA THR A 216 26.49 41.13 -2.41
C THR A 216 26.09 41.90 -3.66
N ASN A 217 25.58 43.12 -3.51
CA ASN A 217 25.02 43.93 -4.60
C ASN A 217 25.89 44.01 -5.85
N ASN A 218 27.23 43.99 -5.71
CA ASN A 218 28.14 43.92 -6.83
C ASN A 218 28.39 42.52 -7.37
N ALA A 219 28.04 41.52 -6.61
CA ALA A 219 28.26 40.13 -6.90
C ALA A 219 27.09 39.52 -7.68
N TRP A 220 25.87 39.87 -7.33
CA TRP A 220 24.68 39.52 -8.09
C TRP A 220 24.72 40.06 -9.54
N LYS A 221 25.37 41.18 -9.77
CA LYS A 221 25.60 41.69 -11.13
C LYS A 221 26.50 40.77 -11.99
N LYS A 222 27.41 39.99 -11.37
CA LYS A 222 28.18 38.99 -12.07
C LYS A 222 27.38 37.75 -12.47
N PHE A 223 26.35 37.44 -11.71
CA PHE A 223 25.45 36.33 -12.02
C PHE A 223 24.37 36.71 -13.06
N SER A 224 24.23 37.97 -13.40
CA SER A 224 23.27 38.46 -14.40
C SER A 224 23.76 38.35 -15.84
N ASP A 225 24.99 37.94 -16.06
CA ASP A 225 25.60 37.82 -17.41
C ASP A 225 25.30 36.48 -18.11
N GLY A 226 24.42 35.66 -17.54
CA GLY A 226 23.99 34.40 -18.11
C GLY A 226 24.84 33.19 -17.73
N SER A 227 25.91 33.37 -16.97
CA SER A 227 26.78 32.27 -16.51
C SER A 227 26.40 31.73 -15.14
N ASN A 228 25.61 32.48 -14.33
CA ASN A 228 25.23 32.13 -12.98
C ASN A 228 23.82 32.61 -12.66
N PHE A 229 23.21 32.04 -11.62
CA PHE A 229 21.82 32.33 -11.23
C PHE A 229 21.74 33.47 -10.23
N ILE A 230 20.85 34.43 -10.49
CA ILE A 230 20.40 35.37 -9.47
C ILE A 230 19.26 34.72 -8.67
N PHE A 231 19.22 34.96 -7.38
CA PHE A 231 18.21 34.42 -6.48
C PHE A 231 16.76 34.66 -6.97
N SER A 232 16.45 35.89 -7.44
CA SER A 232 15.13 36.20 -8.02
C SER A 232 14.76 35.32 -9.21
N GLN A 233 15.73 34.86 -10.00
CA GLN A 233 15.52 33.92 -11.11
C GLN A 233 15.42 32.47 -10.64
N ALA A 234 16.09 32.11 -9.55
CA ALA A 234 16.01 30.78 -8.98
C ALA A 234 14.58 30.41 -8.55
N LYS A 235 13.81 31.40 -8.10
CA LYS A 235 12.41 31.19 -7.69
C LYS A 235 11.43 30.98 -8.86
N GLU A 236 11.80 31.26 -10.08
CA GLU A 236 10.89 31.16 -11.23
C GLU A 236 10.45 29.73 -11.54
N SER A 237 11.30 28.75 -11.23
CA SER A 237 10.95 27.33 -11.42
C SER A 237 11.75 26.42 -10.48
N SER A 238 11.22 25.20 -10.24
CA SER A 238 11.95 24.17 -9.49
C SER A 238 13.28 23.80 -10.15
N GLU A 239 13.37 23.86 -11.49
CA GLU A 239 14.62 23.59 -12.22
C GLU A 239 15.67 24.66 -11.92
N LYS A 240 15.30 25.95 -11.96
CA LYS A 240 16.22 27.05 -11.66
C LYS A 240 16.66 27.03 -10.20
N LEU A 241 15.75 26.73 -9.27
CA LEU A 241 16.11 26.59 -7.88
C LEU A 241 17.09 25.42 -7.68
N GLY A 242 16.88 24.30 -8.37
CA GLY A 242 17.81 23.18 -8.36
C GLY A 242 19.20 23.57 -8.84
N GLN A 243 19.31 24.22 -10.00
CA GLN A 243 20.58 24.70 -10.55
C GLN A 243 21.29 25.69 -9.59
N TYR A 244 20.50 26.54 -8.93
CA TYR A 244 21.03 27.48 -7.92
C TYR A 244 21.61 26.72 -6.72
N LEU A 245 20.88 25.76 -6.19
CA LEU A 245 21.30 24.95 -5.04
C LEU A 245 22.50 24.07 -5.39
N ASP A 246 22.51 23.45 -6.58
CA ASP A 246 23.62 22.63 -7.07
C ASP A 246 24.92 23.43 -7.17
N TYR A 247 24.84 24.68 -7.68
CA TYR A 247 26.00 25.57 -7.75
C TYR A 247 26.57 25.85 -6.35
N TYR A 248 25.73 26.27 -5.38
CA TYR A 248 26.21 26.60 -4.06
C TYR A 248 26.65 25.38 -3.25
N ARG A 249 26.05 24.23 -3.52
CA ARG A 249 26.49 22.95 -2.97
C ARG A 249 27.88 22.58 -3.48
N ASP A 250 28.13 22.72 -4.78
CA ASP A 250 29.45 22.48 -5.36
C ASP A 250 30.51 23.42 -4.74
N GLN A 251 30.18 24.70 -4.55
CA GLN A 251 31.07 25.63 -3.86
C GLN A 251 31.36 25.17 -2.41
N TYR A 252 30.34 24.67 -1.71
CA TYR A 252 30.48 24.20 -0.34
C TYR A 252 31.38 22.97 -0.22
N GLU A 253 31.20 22.00 -1.10
CA GLU A 253 31.85 20.70 -1.03
C GLU A 253 33.23 20.70 -1.70
N ASN A 254 33.38 21.38 -2.82
CA ASN A 254 34.54 21.25 -3.72
C ASN A 254 35.44 22.49 -3.84
N SER A 255 35.06 23.62 -3.24
CA SER A 255 35.85 24.84 -3.28
C SER A 255 37.11 24.74 -2.40
N GLU A 256 38.23 25.24 -2.86
CA GLU A 256 39.47 25.40 -2.08
C GLU A 256 39.30 26.25 -0.81
N LYS A 257 38.21 27.02 -0.74
CA LYS A 257 37.88 27.90 0.42
C LYS A 257 37.39 27.17 1.62
N ASN A 258 37.09 25.87 1.54
CA ASN A 258 36.56 25.04 2.66
C ASN A 258 35.43 25.76 3.41
N TRP A 259 34.32 26.04 2.71
CA TRP A 259 33.20 26.78 3.29
C TRP A 259 32.58 26.10 4.53
N ALA A 260 32.74 24.77 4.68
CA ALA A 260 32.24 24.02 5.84
C ALA A 260 32.86 24.45 7.18
N GLN A 261 34.03 25.12 7.17
CA GLN A 261 34.68 25.64 8.37
C GLN A 261 33.89 26.74 9.09
N TYR A 262 32.92 27.35 8.38
CA TYR A 262 32.08 28.43 8.93
C TYR A 262 30.78 27.90 9.58
N ASP A 263 30.53 26.60 9.56
CA ASP A 263 29.40 26.00 10.24
C ASP A 263 29.66 25.95 11.75
N TYR A 264 28.63 26.29 12.51
CA TYR A 264 28.66 26.15 13.97
C TYR A 264 27.36 25.55 14.47
N GLU A 265 27.42 24.91 15.64
CA GLU A 265 26.24 24.38 16.31
C GLU A 265 25.37 25.53 16.82
N TYR A 266 24.08 25.52 16.40
CA TYR A 266 23.12 26.53 16.82
C TYR A 266 22.67 26.27 18.26
N THR A 267 22.82 27.28 19.14
CA THR A 267 22.35 27.24 20.51
C THR A 267 21.30 28.31 20.79
N ASP A 268 20.54 28.19 21.88
CA ASP A 268 19.56 29.21 22.28
C ASP A 268 20.23 30.47 22.85
N ASP A 269 21.53 30.43 23.05
CA ASP A 269 22.31 31.60 23.49
C ASP A 269 22.66 32.49 22.29
N ALA A 270 21.85 33.52 22.07
CA ALA A 270 22.04 34.48 20.99
C ALA A 270 23.42 35.18 21.04
N ALA A 271 24.08 35.23 22.19
CA ALA A 271 25.40 35.83 22.31
C ALA A 271 26.51 34.97 21.68
N ASN A 272 26.27 33.67 21.56
CA ASN A 272 27.24 32.72 21.02
C ASN A 272 26.95 32.35 19.54
N ASN A 273 25.81 32.72 19.01
CA ASN A 273 25.44 32.39 17.64
C ASN A 273 26.09 33.37 16.63
N GLY A 274 27.08 32.89 15.89
CA GLY A 274 27.61 33.58 14.71
C GLY A 274 28.65 34.65 14.94
N THR A 275 29.13 34.86 16.18
CA THR A 275 30.09 35.91 16.47
C THR A 275 31.56 35.51 16.26
N THR A 276 31.86 34.21 16.25
CA THR A 276 33.25 33.73 16.32
C THR A 276 33.88 33.42 14.97
N ASN A 277 33.10 33.09 13.95
CA ASN A 277 33.62 32.77 12.63
C ASN A 277 32.61 33.11 11.50
N PRO A 278 32.37 34.42 11.24
CA PRO A 278 31.42 34.82 10.21
C PRO A 278 31.95 34.51 8.79
N ILE A 279 31.06 34.13 7.89
CA ILE A 279 31.39 33.96 6.47
C ILE A 279 31.86 35.33 5.90
N PRO A 280 33.03 35.41 5.24
CA PRO A 280 33.40 36.62 4.54
C PRO A 280 32.44 36.94 3.40
N VAL A 281 32.28 38.21 3.09
CA VAL A 281 31.45 38.63 1.94
C VAL A 281 32.10 38.15 0.64
N ASP A 282 31.55 37.06 0.12
CA ASP A 282 32.00 36.40 -1.11
C ASP A 282 30.77 35.84 -1.85
N VAL A 283 30.74 36.07 -3.15
CA VAL A 283 29.63 35.66 -4.02
C VAL A 283 29.50 34.15 -4.17
N THR A 284 30.57 33.42 -3.91
CA THR A 284 30.61 31.96 -3.99
C THR A 284 30.28 31.30 -2.64
N ALA A 285 30.13 32.11 -1.60
CA ALA A 285 29.85 31.57 -0.27
C ALA A 285 28.37 31.17 -0.14
N PRO A 286 28.05 29.89 0.13
CA PRO A 286 26.68 29.49 0.43
C PRO A 286 26.23 30.05 1.78
N CYS A 287 24.99 30.51 1.88
CA CYS A 287 24.40 30.95 3.13
C CYS A 287 23.79 29.76 3.90
N ASN A 288 23.30 30.02 5.11
CA ASN A 288 22.64 29.00 5.94
C ASN A 288 21.40 28.41 5.28
N ILE A 289 20.60 29.22 4.60
CA ILE A 289 19.39 28.75 3.90
C ILE A 289 19.76 27.83 2.73
N ASP A 290 20.78 28.15 1.96
CA ASP A 290 21.26 27.29 0.87
C ASP A 290 21.58 25.90 1.42
N VAL A 291 22.37 25.82 2.52
CA VAL A 291 22.72 24.55 3.16
C VAL A 291 21.50 23.84 3.72
N ALA A 292 20.58 24.57 4.38
CA ALA A 292 19.37 24.01 4.93
C ALA A 292 18.46 23.40 3.83
N PHE A 293 18.38 24.08 2.67
CA PHE A 293 17.55 23.61 1.56
C PHE A 293 18.12 22.35 0.93
N TRP A 294 19.41 22.29 0.57
CA TRP A 294 19.92 21.04 -0.02
C TRP A 294 20.01 19.90 0.98
N SER A 295 20.34 20.16 2.26
CA SER A 295 20.33 19.11 3.28
C SER A 295 18.93 18.53 3.46
N THR A 296 17.90 19.37 3.47
CA THR A 296 16.50 18.94 3.50
C THR A 296 16.12 18.15 2.24
N ASP A 297 16.56 18.63 1.04
CA ASP A 297 16.31 17.93 -0.22
C ASP A 297 16.99 16.56 -0.25
N ASP A 298 18.22 16.45 0.21
CA ASP A 298 18.95 15.18 0.28
C ASP A 298 18.20 14.16 1.12
N THR A 299 17.75 14.58 2.30
CA THR A 299 16.96 13.71 3.20
C THR A 299 15.63 13.33 2.56
N PHE A 300 14.90 14.30 1.99
CA PHE A 300 13.63 14.07 1.31
C PHE A 300 13.81 13.11 0.13
N GLN A 301 14.78 13.35 -0.75
CA GLN A 301 15.03 12.48 -1.90
C GLN A 301 15.53 11.09 -1.49
N SER A 302 16.26 10.98 -0.38
CA SER A 302 16.65 9.67 0.16
C SER A 302 15.43 8.83 0.57
N MET A 303 14.38 9.47 1.08
CA MET A 303 13.12 8.82 1.45
C MET A 303 12.30 8.45 0.20
N VAL A 304 12.23 9.33 -0.80
CA VAL A 304 11.61 9.03 -2.11
C VAL A 304 12.31 7.85 -2.77
N ASN A 305 13.65 7.84 -2.78
CA ASN A 305 14.44 6.76 -3.39
C ASN A 305 14.32 5.43 -2.62
N ALA A 306 14.02 5.50 -1.32
CA ALA A 306 13.68 4.32 -0.51
C ALA A 306 12.27 3.79 -0.79
N GLY A 307 11.48 4.47 -1.60
CA GLY A 307 10.11 4.09 -1.95
C GLY A 307 9.04 4.62 -1.00
N TYR A 308 9.38 5.56 -0.11
CA TYR A 308 8.40 6.14 0.82
C TYR A 308 7.46 7.11 0.08
N ASP A 309 6.18 7.09 0.45
CA ASP A 309 5.17 8.00 -0.09
C ASP A 309 5.24 9.35 0.63
N MET A 310 5.82 10.35 -0.04
CA MET A 310 6.09 11.67 0.52
C MET A 310 4.98 12.65 0.16
N ASN A 311 4.23 13.11 1.15
CA ASN A 311 3.11 14.04 0.99
C ASN A 311 3.43 15.37 1.69
N VAL A 312 3.32 16.49 0.97
CA VAL A 312 3.66 17.82 1.47
C VAL A 312 2.43 18.71 1.46
N TYR A 313 2.08 19.23 2.63
CA TYR A 313 0.93 20.10 2.84
C TYR A 313 1.37 21.48 3.30
N TYR A 314 0.87 22.52 2.64
CA TYR A 314 1.17 23.89 2.98
C TYR A 314 0.01 24.82 2.61
N LYS A 315 -0.04 25.96 3.29
CA LYS A 315 -0.92 27.04 2.87
C LYS A 315 -0.23 27.81 1.75
N ASN A 316 -0.84 27.84 0.57
CA ASN A 316 -0.31 28.59 -0.57
C ASN A 316 -0.47 30.09 -0.30
N GLU A 317 0.54 30.72 0.27
CA GLU A 317 0.65 32.17 0.34
C GLU A 317 1.48 32.61 -0.86
N ALA A 318 0.91 33.48 -1.69
CA ALA A 318 1.62 34.05 -2.83
C ALA A 318 2.87 34.78 -2.34
N ASP A 319 3.98 34.57 -3.05
CA ASP A 319 5.28 35.25 -2.88
C ASP A 319 6.08 34.94 -1.60
N PHE A 320 5.78 33.83 -0.90
CA PHE A 320 6.61 33.39 0.20
C PHE A 320 7.71 32.41 -0.27
N ASP A 321 8.96 32.70 0.07
CA ASP A 321 10.12 31.92 -0.42
C ASP A 321 10.06 30.44 -0.03
N GLY A 322 9.53 30.12 1.14
CA GLY A 322 9.33 28.75 1.61
C GLY A 322 8.41 27.92 0.70
N SER A 323 7.37 28.55 0.12
CA SER A 323 6.49 27.84 -0.80
C SER A 323 7.17 27.42 -2.11
N TYR A 324 8.16 28.18 -2.59
CA TYR A 324 8.98 27.79 -3.74
C TYR A 324 9.85 26.58 -3.40
N PHE A 325 10.40 26.54 -2.20
CA PHE A 325 11.17 25.40 -1.75
C PHE A 325 10.33 24.13 -1.61
N LEU A 326 9.12 24.21 -1.04
CA LEU A 326 8.22 23.06 -0.96
C LEU A 326 7.83 22.52 -2.35
N LYS A 327 7.56 23.42 -3.32
CA LYS A 327 7.35 23.03 -4.73
C LYS A 327 8.59 22.34 -5.33
N TYR A 328 9.77 22.81 -4.96
CA TYR A 328 11.01 22.17 -5.39
C TYR A 328 11.16 20.77 -4.79
N LEU A 329 10.90 20.58 -3.50
CA LEU A 329 10.96 19.27 -2.85
C LEU A 329 10.04 18.25 -3.53
N THR A 330 8.83 18.65 -3.88
CA THR A 330 7.82 17.74 -4.45
C THR A 330 8.06 17.36 -5.91
N ARG A 331 9.03 17.95 -6.60
CA ARG A 331 9.34 17.68 -8.02
C ARG A 331 9.68 16.22 -8.34
N LYS A 332 10.12 15.46 -7.34
CA LYS A 332 10.49 14.04 -7.47
C LYS A 332 9.71 13.14 -6.50
N SER A 333 8.68 13.66 -5.84
CA SER A 333 7.84 12.84 -4.96
C SER A 333 6.84 12.03 -5.78
N ASN A 334 6.37 10.92 -5.22
CA ASN A 334 5.39 10.07 -5.87
C ASN A 334 4.10 10.83 -6.23
N ASN A 335 3.74 11.85 -5.46
CA ASN A 335 2.54 12.67 -5.68
C ASN A 335 2.81 13.93 -6.47
N GLY A 336 4.02 14.50 -6.45
CA GLY A 336 4.37 15.73 -7.18
C GLY A 336 3.48 16.94 -6.90
N LYS A 337 2.54 16.82 -5.97
CA LYS A 337 1.53 17.82 -5.64
C LYS A 337 1.78 18.38 -4.26
N LEU A 338 1.57 19.68 -4.17
CA LEU A 338 1.35 20.35 -2.91
C LEU A 338 -0.16 20.31 -2.66
N ASP A 339 -0.58 19.63 -1.64
CA ASP A 339 -2.00 19.41 -1.38
C ASP A 339 -2.47 20.23 -0.18
N THR A 340 -3.77 20.53 -0.19
CA THR A 340 -4.47 21.20 0.90
C THR A 340 -5.50 20.30 1.56
N ASP A 341 -5.73 19.10 1.04
CA ASP A 341 -6.62 18.11 1.64
C ASP A 341 -5.98 16.73 1.71
N PHE A 342 -6.48 15.88 2.58
CA PHE A 342 -5.95 14.55 2.85
C PHE A 342 -6.69 13.43 2.11
N ALA A 343 -7.52 13.77 1.11
CA ALA A 343 -8.36 12.80 0.42
C ALA A 343 -7.51 11.74 -0.31
N GLU A 344 -6.42 12.18 -0.95
CA GLU A 344 -5.55 11.30 -1.74
C GLU A 344 -4.83 10.25 -0.86
N ILE A 345 -4.21 10.69 0.23
CA ILE A 345 -3.54 9.75 1.15
C ILE A 345 -4.55 8.84 1.87
N LYS A 346 -5.73 9.38 2.20
CA LYS A 346 -6.83 8.57 2.75
C LYS A 346 -7.23 7.46 1.80
N ALA A 347 -7.42 7.77 0.52
CA ALA A 347 -7.76 6.78 -0.50
C ALA A 347 -6.71 5.67 -0.60
N LYS A 348 -5.42 6.00 -0.54
CA LYS A 348 -4.33 5.02 -0.53
C LYS A 348 -4.35 4.11 0.70
N LEU A 349 -4.71 4.63 1.86
CA LEU A 349 -4.72 3.87 3.11
C LEU A 349 -5.96 2.98 3.27
N VAL A 350 -7.09 3.37 2.69
CA VAL A 350 -8.40 2.80 3.04
C VAL A 350 -9.11 2.19 1.86
N ASP A 351 -9.08 2.80 0.68
CA ASP A 351 -9.87 2.42 -0.47
C ASP A 351 -9.02 1.67 -1.51
N LYS A 352 -8.64 0.41 -1.22
CA LYS A 352 -7.78 -0.40 -2.10
C LYS A 352 -8.51 -0.99 -3.31
N ILE A 353 -9.81 -1.27 -3.19
CA ILE A 353 -10.69 -1.72 -4.29
C ILE A 353 -11.83 -0.71 -4.37
N ALA A 354 -11.58 0.39 -5.06
CA ALA A 354 -12.49 1.53 -5.16
C ALA A 354 -13.50 1.37 -6.31
N ALA A 355 -14.38 2.35 -6.42
CA ALA A 355 -15.27 2.48 -7.57
C ALA A 355 -14.47 2.55 -8.87
N GLY A 356 -14.90 1.80 -9.88
CA GLY A 356 -14.19 1.62 -11.15
C GLY A 356 -13.44 0.29 -11.24
N SER A 357 -13.20 -0.41 -10.12
CA SER A 357 -12.65 -1.77 -10.14
C SER A 357 -13.57 -2.73 -10.86
N THR A 358 -12.99 -3.72 -11.56
CA THR A 358 -13.76 -4.71 -12.33
C THR A 358 -13.28 -6.12 -12.05
N VAL A 359 -14.21 -7.08 -12.14
CA VAL A 359 -13.89 -8.50 -12.26
C VAL A 359 -14.30 -8.95 -13.64
N GLU A 360 -13.38 -9.50 -14.41
CA GLU A 360 -13.66 -10.20 -15.67
C GLU A 360 -13.61 -11.70 -15.43
N ASP A 361 -14.66 -12.41 -15.83
CA ASP A 361 -14.83 -13.84 -15.64
C ASP A 361 -15.22 -14.49 -16.96
N PHE A 362 -14.30 -15.25 -17.57
CA PHE A 362 -14.49 -15.96 -18.82
C PHE A 362 -15.07 -17.33 -18.55
N ILE A 363 -16.25 -17.60 -19.10
CA ILE A 363 -16.98 -18.85 -18.94
C ILE A 363 -16.21 -20.01 -19.60
N GLY A 364 -16.28 -21.20 -19.03
CA GLY A 364 -15.62 -22.39 -19.58
C GLY A 364 -16.22 -22.82 -20.91
N ALA A 365 -15.39 -23.34 -21.82
CA ALA A 365 -15.80 -23.69 -23.19
C ALA A 365 -16.96 -24.72 -23.27
N ASP A 366 -17.18 -25.48 -22.20
CA ASP A 366 -18.24 -26.49 -22.12
C ASP A 366 -19.54 -25.96 -21.49
N PHE A 367 -19.54 -24.70 -21.03
CA PHE A 367 -20.63 -24.10 -20.25
C PHE A 367 -21.15 -22.82 -20.91
N ASP A 368 -22.42 -22.50 -20.64
CA ASP A 368 -23.05 -21.22 -20.91
C ASP A 368 -23.56 -20.59 -19.63
N PHE A 369 -23.46 -19.26 -19.50
CA PHE A 369 -24.05 -18.52 -18.39
C PHE A 369 -25.58 -18.59 -18.42
N VAL A 370 -26.20 -18.95 -17.30
CA VAL A 370 -27.64 -18.92 -17.13
C VAL A 370 -28.13 -17.49 -16.89
N ASN A 371 -28.50 -16.81 -17.97
CA ASN A 371 -28.94 -15.41 -17.99
C ASN A 371 -30.34 -15.20 -17.40
N ASP A 372 -30.56 -15.68 -16.16
CA ASP A 372 -31.81 -15.58 -15.41
C ASP A 372 -31.56 -14.82 -14.08
N PRO A 373 -32.26 -13.68 -13.82
CA PRO A 373 -32.07 -12.92 -12.57
C PRO A 373 -32.38 -13.75 -11.31
N ALA A 374 -33.19 -14.80 -11.37
CA ALA A 374 -33.46 -15.69 -10.26
C ALA A 374 -32.25 -16.55 -9.86
N LYS A 375 -31.29 -16.71 -10.76
CA LYS A 375 -30.06 -17.51 -10.60
C LYS A 375 -28.83 -16.65 -10.29
N ILE A 376 -29.01 -15.34 -10.10
CA ILE A 376 -27.92 -14.39 -9.86
C ILE A 376 -28.14 -13.70 -8.52
N SER A 377 -27.11 -13.56 -7.72
CA SER A 377 -27.15 -12.72 -6.52
C SER A 377 -25.78 -12.10 -6.22
N LEU A 378 -25.78 -10.93 -5.60
CA LEU A 378 -24.58 -10.28 -5.12
C LEU A 378 -24.72 -9.98 -3.63
N THR A 379 -23.72 -10.32 -2.84
CA THR A 379 -23.62 -9.90 -1.44
C THR A 379 -22.45 -8.93 -1.31
N ALA A 380 -22.69 -7.76 -0.74
CA ALA A 380 -21.66 -6.76 -0.47
C ALA A 380 -21.99 -6.06 0.85
N ASN A 381 -20.98 -5.82 1.68
CA ASN A 381 -21.14 -5.23 3.02
C ASN A 381 -22.14 -6.02 3.91
N ASP A 382 -22.13 -7.37 3.81
CA ASP A 382 -23.06 -8.29 4.47
C ASP A 382 -24.53 -8.13 4.04
N GLU A 383 -24.80 -7.32 3.02
CA GLU A 383 -26.13 -7.12 2.45
C GLU A 383 -26.29 -7.93 1.17
N LYS A 384 -27.32 -8.79 1.11
CA LYS A 384 -27.69 -9.51 -0.11
C LYS A 384 -28.49 -8.61 -1.02
N LEU A 385 -27.94 -8.31 -2.19
CA LEU A 385 -28.51 -7.45 -3.21
C LEU A 385 -29.15 -8.30 -4.33
N SER A 386 -30.41 -8.05 -4.62
CA SER A 386 -31.11 -8.70 -5.74
C SER A 386 -30.79 -7.97 -7.05
N PRO A 387 -30.66 -8.69 -8.19
CA PRO A 387 -30.42 -8.06 -9.48
C PRO A 387 -31.68 -7.38 -10.00
N GLU A 388 -31.53 -6.15 -10.51
CA GLU A 388 -32.51 -5.49 -11.36
C GLU A 388 -32.01 -5.51 -12.82
N LYS A 389 -32.85 -5.99 -13.75
CA LYS A 389 -32.50 -6.06 -15.17
C LYS A 389 -32.49 -4.66 -15.78
N ILE A 390 -31.32 -4.12 -16.12
CA ILE A 390 -31.18 -2.83 -16.81
C ILE A 390 -31.49 -3.00 -18.30
N ASN A 391 -30.99 -4.09 -18.92
CA ASN A 391 -31.25 -4.51 -20.28
C ASN A 391 -31.05 -6.03 -20.42
N ALA A 392 -31.13 -6.58 -21.65
CA ALA A 392 -31.02 -8.01 -21.89
C ALA A 392 -29.71 -8.64 -21.36
N MET A 393 -28.64 -7.85 -21.29
CA MET A 393 -27.26 -8.30 -20.99
C MET A 393 -26.64 -7.59 -19.78
N THR A 394 -27.45 -6.85 -19.00
CA THR A 394 -26.88 -6.05 -17.89
C THR A 394 -27.82 -6.05 -16.69
N TYR A 395 -27.27 -6.33 -15.54
CA TYR A 395 -27.94 -6.31 -14.25
C TYR A 395 -27.33 -5.22 -13.35
N GLY A 396 -28.17 -4.54 -12.57
CA GLY A 396 -27.76 -3.59 -11.53
C GLY A 396 -28.09 -4.15 -10.15
N PHE A 397 -27.23 -3.87 -9.17
CA PHE A 397 -27.43 -4.27 -7.77
C PHE A 397 -27.30 -3.06 -6.87
N GLY A 398 -28.17 -2.97 -5.85
CA GLY A 398 -28.17 -1.89 -4.87
C GLY A 398 -28.43 -0.53 -5.52
N LYS A 399 -29.65 -0.30 -5.98
CA LYS A 399 -30.07 0.95 -6.62
C LYS A 399 -29.95 2.13 -5.66
N LYS A 400 -29.28 3.21 -6.09
CA LYS A 400 -29.11 4.46 -5.37
C LYS A 400 -30.28 5.41 -5.61
N ASN A 401 -30.39 6.46 -4.78
CA ASN A 401 -31.45 7.46 -4.90
C ASN A 401 -31.42 8.26 -6.22
N ASP A 402 -30.27 8.35 -6.85
CA ASP A 402 -30.06 9.00 -8.15
C ASP A 402 -30.40 8.08 -9.34
N GLY A 403 -30.83 6.83 -9.08
CA GLY A 403 -31.16 5.84 -10.08
C GLY A 403 -29.99 5.03 -10.59
N THR A 404 -28.76 5.30 -10.16
CA THR A 404 -27.58 4.50 -10.45
C THR A 404 -27.51 3.25 -9.55
N TYR A 405 -26.58 2.34 -9.82
CA TYR A 405 -26.43 1.11 -9.04
C TYR A 405 -25.06 1.07 -8.37
N ARG A 406 -24.99 0.44 -7.20
CA ARG A 406 -23.74 0.21 -6.47
C ARG A 406 -22.80 -0.73 -7.22
N PHE A 407 -23.36 -1.74 -7.91
CA PHE A 407 -22.64 -2.68 -8.75
C PHE A 407 -23.41 -2.93 -10.04
N THR A 408 -22.69 -3.26 -11.11
CA THR A 408 -23.27 -3.66 -12.37
C THR A 408 -22.59 -4.92 -12.89
N LEU A 409 -23.38 -5.91 -13.35
CA LEU A 409 -22.92 -7.13 -13.99
C LEU A 409 -23.31 -7.09 -15.46
N LYS A 410 -22.33 -7.11 -16.35
CA LYS A 410 -22.54 -7.18 -17.79
C LYS A 410 -22.18 -8.56 -18.28
N TYR A 411 -23.09 -9.17 -19.03
CA TYR A 411 -22.88 -10.42 -19.74
C TYR A 411 -22.53 -10.14 -21.19
N GLN A 412 -21.56 -10.86 -21.74
CA GLN A 412 -21.19 -10.89 -23.15
C GLN A 412 -21.29 -12.34 -23.63
N ALA A 413 -22.25 -12.60 -24.50
CA ALA A 413 -22.46 -13.91 -25.11
C ALA A 413 -21.58 -14.15 -26.36
N GLY A 414 -21.39 -15.41 -26.73
CA GLY A 414 -20.70 -15.83 -27.94
C GLY A 414 -19.23 -16.20 -27.72
N GLU A 415 -18.43 -16.11 -28.79
CA GLU A 415 -17.00 -16.40 -28.70
C GLU A 415 -16.34 -15.53 -27.64
N ASN A 416 -15.61 -16.12 -26.70
CA ASN A 416 -15.08 -15.49 -25.48
C ASN A 416 -16.19 -14.96 -24.54
N GLU A 417 -17.15 -15.84 -24.27
CA GLU A 417 -18.23 -15.56 -23.34
C GLU A 417 -17.72 -15.14 -21.99
N LYS A 418 -18.22 -14.01 -21.48
CA LYS A 418 -17.75 -13.49 -20.18
C LYS A 418 -18.77 -12.70 -19.40
N LEU A 419 -18.58 -12.68 -18.11
CA LEU A 419 -19.18 -11.74 -17.18
C LEU A 419 -18.18 -10.63 -16.81
N THR A 420 -18.66 -9.39 -16.72
CA THR A 420 -17.88 -8.27 -16.18
C THR A 420 -18.66 -7.64 -15.04
N LEU A 421 -18.20 -7.85 -13.81
CA LEU A 421 -18.70 -7.16 -12.62
C LEU A 421 -17.95 -5.85 -12.46
N THR A 422 -18.67 -4.73 -12.45
CA THR A 422 -18.10 -3.39 -12.18
C THR A 422 -18.57 -2.90 -10.81
N LEU A 423 -17.64 -2.44 -10.01
CA LEU A 423 -17.88 -1.79 -8.74
C LEU A 423 -18.09 -0.29 -8.99
N ASN A 424 -19.27 0.25 -8.67
CA ASN A 424 -19.57 1.67 -8.77
C ASN A 424 -19.49 2.36 -7.40
N GLU A 425 -19.03 1.62 -6.39
CA GLU A 425 -18.62 2.09 -5.08
C GLU A 425 -17.44 1.25 -4.57
N ALA A 426 -16.72 1.76 -3.58
CA ALA A 426 -15.61 1.02 -2.97
C ALA A 426 -16.13 -0.23 -2.23
N ALA A 427 -15.42 -1.35 -2.37
CA ALA A 427 -15.65 -2.52 -1.55
C ALA A 427 -15.13 -2.27 -0.13
N ALA A 428 -15.90 -2.68 0.89
CA ALA A 428 -15.45 -2.54 2.28
C ALA A 428 -14.25 -3.48 2.54
N PRO A 429 -13.15 -2.98 3.12
CA PRO A 429 -11.92 -3.76 3.28
C PRO A 429 -12.10 -5.10 4.00
N SER A 430 -12.93 -5.13 5.06
CA SER A 430 -13.13 -6.30 5.92
C SER A 430 -14.30 -7.21 5.51
N ARG A 431 -15.01 -6.86 4.42
CA ARG A 431 -16.22 -7.57 4.02
C ARG A 431 -16.14 -7.99 2.57
N PRO A 432 -16.26 -9.29 2.26
CA PRO A 432 -16.14 -9.77 0.90
C PRO A 432 -17.31 -9.31 0.03
N VAL A 433 -17.00 -9.09 -1.24
CA VAL A 433 -18.02 -9.04 -2.29
C VAL A 433 -18.15 -10.46 -2.84
N VAL A 434 -19.38 -10.99 -2.82
CA VAL A 434 -19.68 -12.35 -3.26
C VAL A 434 -20.70 -12.31 -4.37
N LEU A 435 -20.29 -12.74 -5.57
CA LEU A 435 -21.18 -12.94 -6.72
C LEU A 435 -21.51 -14.43 -6.83
N GLU A 436 -22.81 -14.75 -6.87
CA GLU A 436 -23.30 -16.10 -7.15
C GLU A 436 -24.09 -16.09 -8.46
N TYR A 437 -23.88 -17.10 -9.29
CA TYR A 437 -24.60 -17.28 -10.55
C TYR A 437 -24.57 -18.75 -10.97
N ASN A 438 -25.41 -19.14 -11.94
CA ASN A 438 -25.41 -20.50 -12.47
C ASN A 438 -24.85 -20.56 -13.88
N GLU A 439 -24.19 -21.67 -14.19
CA GLU A 439 -23.77 -22.07 -15.53
C GLU A 439 -24.39 -23.41 -15.90
N LEU A 440 -24.71 -23.57 -17.19
CA LEU A 440 -25.31 -24.77 -17.79
C LEU A 440 -24.25 -25.51 -18.62
N LEU A 441 -24.07 -26.81 -18.40
CA LEU A 441 -23.23 -27.65 -19.24
C LEU A 441 -23.91 -27.88 -20.63
N VAL A 442 -23.38 -27.27 -21.66
CA VAL A 442 -23.91 -27.33 -23.04
C VAL A 442 -23.13 -28.31 -23.91
N ASN A 443 -21.81 -28.38 -23.79
CA ASN A 443 -20.94 -29.26 -24.55
C ASN A 443 -20.61 -30.53 -23.75
N LYS A 444 -21.53 -31.51 -23.77
CA LYS A 444 -21.40 -32.72 -22.96
C LYS A 444 -20.38 -33.69 -23.60
N PRO A 445 -19.43 -34.22 -22.83
CA PRO A 445 -18.62 -35.36 -23.24
C PRO A 445 -19.52 -36.55 -23.68
N THR A 446 -19.08 -37.27 -24.69
CA THR A 446 -19.81 -38.43 -25.25
C THR A 446 -19.10 -39.75 -24.94
N GLU A 447 -17.84 -39.74 -24.65
CA GLU A 447 -17.06 -40.94 -24.35
C GLU A 447 -17.39 -41.47 -22.92
N PRO A 448 -17.58 -42.79 -22.77
CA PRO A 448 -17.87 -43.38 -21.48
C PRO A 448 -16.75 -43.14 -20.46
N GLY A 449 -17.09 -42.66 -19.27
CA GLY A 449 -16.17 -42.36 -18.20
C GLY A 449 -16.53 -41.08 -17.43
N THR A 450 -15.72 -40.73 -16.45
CA THR A 450 -15.85 -39.47 -15.72
C THR A 450 -14.91 -38.45 -16.34
N HIS A 451 -15.46 -37.29 -16.70
CA HIS A 451 -14.78 -36.15 -17.31
C HIS A 451 -14.76 -34.99 -16.32
N THR A 452 -13.58 -34.47 -15.99
CA THR A 452 -13.44 -33.27 -15.16
C THR A 452 -13.40 -32.05 -16.06
N LEU A 453 -14.42 -31.19 -15.97
CA LEU A 453 -14.64 -30.02 -16.82
C LEU A 453 -14.32 -28.76 -16.07
N LYS A 454 -13.66 -27.81 -16.72
CA LYS A 454 -13.42 -26.46 -16.19
C LYS A 454 -14.68 -25.61 -16.32
N VAL A 455 -15.11 -25.07 -15.19
CA VAL A 455 -16.30 -24.21 -15.15
C VAL A 455 -16.02 -22.84 -15.76
N ASN A 456 -14.80 -22.34 -15.65
CA ASN A 456 -14.38 -21.10 -16.34
C ASN A 456 -12.96 -21.25 -16.93
N GLU A 457 -12.64 -20.43 -17.92
CA GLU A 457 -11.27 -20.35 -18.47
C GLU A 457 -10.35 -19.54 -17.57
N SER A 458 -10.82 -18.39 -17.10
CA SER A 458 -10.10 -17.52 -16.15
C SER A 458 -11.08 -16.55 -15.49
N ALA A 459 -10.70 -16.08 -14.32
CA ALA A 459 -11.37 -14.94 -13.68
C ALA A 459 -10.30 -14.03 -13.05
N VAL A 460 -10.41 -12.71 -13.27
CA VAL A 460 -9.41 -11.73 -12.85
C VAL A 460 -10.08 -10.49 -12.26
N LEU A 461 -9.66 -10.10 -11.06
CA LEU A 461 -9.98 -8.81 -10.46
C LEU A 461 -8.94 -7.77 -10.90
N HIS A 462 -9.40 -6.68 -11.47
CA HIS A 462 -8.63 -5.49 -11.83
C HIS A 462 -8.95 -4.37 -10.84
N PRO A 463 -8.19 -4.21 -9.76
CA PRO A 463 -8.47 -3.20 -8.75
C PRO A 463 -8.05 -1.82 -9.23
N ILE A 464 -8.80 -0.82 -8.79
CA ILE A 464 -8.46 0.60 -8.91
C ILE A 464 -8.53 1.17 -7.50
N ASP A 465 -7.53 1.94 -7.08
CA ASP A 465 -7.57 2.62 -5.79
C ASP A 465 -8.51 3.83 -5.78
N GLY A 466 -8.70 4.44 -4.61
CA GLY A 466 -9.57 5.61 -4.46
C GLY A 466 -9.17 6.83 -5.29
N ASN A 467 -7.95 6.84 -5.85
CA ASN A 467 -7.43 7.89 -6.73
C ASN A 467 -7.57 7.53 -8.22
N GLY A 468 -8.14 6.38 -8.53
CA GLY A 468 -8.29 5.90 -9.91
C GLY A 468 -7.02 5.28 -10.49
N VAL A 469 -6.03 4.95 -9.65
CA VAL A 469 -4.80 4.28 -10.08
C VAL A 469 -5.03 2.77 -10.11
N ALA A 470 -4.68 2.12 -11.24
CA ALA A 470 -4.78 0.67 -11.35
C ALA A 470 -3.76 -0.03 -10.46
N GLY A 471 -4.23 -0.96 -9.64
CA GLY A 471 -3.40 -1.85 -8.85
C GLY A 471 -3.00 -3.12 -9.62
N GLU A 472 -2.31 -4.03 -8.95
CA GLU A 472 -1.97 -5.34 -9.48
C GLU A 472 -3.23 -6.18 -9.69
N ALA A 473 -3.34 -6.85 -10.84
CA ALA A 473 -4.46 -7.73 -11.14
C ALA A 473 -4.37 -9.03 -10.33
N TYR A 474 -5.51 -9.55 -9.85
CA TYR A 474 -5.58 -10.76 -9.04
C TYR A 474 -6.41 -11.84 -9.72
N GLU A 475 -5.79 -13.00 -9.94
CA GLU A 475 -6.45 -14.17 -10.50
C GLU A 475 -7.28 -14.92 -9.45
N PHE A 476 -8.37 -15.55 -9.90
CA PHE A 476 -9.16 -16.48 -9.11
C PHE A 476 -8.79 -17.93 -9.47
N PRO A 477 -8.97 -18.88 -8.54
CA PRO A 477 -8.89 -20.30 -8.87
C PRO A 477 -9.90 -20.67 -9.96
N VAL A 478 -9.55 -21.64 -10.79
CA VAL A 478 -10.43 -22.22 -11.82
C VAL A 478 -11.11 -23.47 -11.22
N PRO A 479 -12.42 -23.40 -10.87
CA PRO A 479 -13.13 -24.56 -10.35
C PRO A 479 -13.42 -25.58 -11.46
N THR A 480 -13.55 -26.84 -11.07
CA THR A 480 -13.91 -27.93 -11.95
C THR A 480 -15.10 -28.70 -11.40
N VAL A 481 -15.84 -29.34 -12.31
CA VAL A 481 -16.93 -30.25 -11.97
C VAL A 481 -16.78 -31.55 -12.76
N ASP A 482 -17.24 -32.66 -12.17
CA ASP A 482 -17.20 -33.96 -12.84
C ASP A 482 -18.54 -34.26 -13.55
N TYR A 483 -18.43 -34.72 -14.78
CA TYR A 483 -19.55 -35.26 -15.56
C TYR A 483 -19.28 -36.70 -15.95
N THR A 484 -20.22 -37.62 -15.63
CA THR A 484 -20.04 -39.05 -15.91
C THR A 484 -20.94 -39.55 -17.02
N VAL A 485 -20.34 -40.13 -18.07
CA VAL A 485 -21.01 -40.81 -19.14
C VAL A 485 -21.07 -42.30 -18.84
N ALA A 486 -22.27 -42.85 -18.76
CA ALA A 486 -22.46 -44.26 -18.49
C ALA A 486 -21.85 -45.14 -19.60
N LYS A 487 -21.19 -46.21 -19.23
CA LYS A 487 -20.74 -47.20 -20.19
C LYS A 487 -21.95 -47.91 -20.78
N PRO A 488 -22.08 -48.05 -22.13
CA PRO A 488 -23.14 -48.81 -22.72
C PRO A 488 -23.18 -50.25 -22.16
N ASP A 489 -24.38 -50.74 -21.86
CA ASP A 489 -24.55 -52.13 -21.49
C ASP A 489 -24.01 -53.03 -22.62
N PRO A 490 -23.25 -54.05 -22.30
CA PRO A 490 -22.78 -55.00 -23.32
C PRO A 490 -24.00 -55.58 -24.04
N ALA A 491 -24.00 -55.48 -25.40
CA ALA A 491 -25.06 -56.05 -26.22
C ALA A 491 -25.33 -57.51 -25.79
N PRO A 492 -26.59 -57.95 -25.67
CA PRO A 492 -26.90 -59.33 -25.30
C PRO A 492 -26.23 -60.30 -26.30
N GLN A 493 -25.37 -61.16 -25.77
CA GLN A 493 -24.73 -62.20 -26.58
C GLN A 493 -25.78 -63.06 -27.26
N PRO A 494 -25.69 -63.34 -28.59
CA PRO A 494 -26.60 -64.26 -29.27
C PRO A 494 -26.54 -65.61 -28.56
N GLY A 495 -27.70 -66.11 -28.12
CA GLY A 495 -27.87 -67.31 -27.36
C GLY A 495 -27.13 -68.52 -27.92
N ALA A 496 -26.34 -69.14 -27.07
CA ALA A 496 -25.84 -70.51 -27.30
C ALA A 496 -27.06 -71.44 -27.26
N THR A 497 -27.30 -72.11 -28.39
CA THR A 497 -28.33 -73.12 -28.57
C THR A 497 -28.17 -74.24 -27.58
N ASP A 498 -29.26 -74.54 -26.88
CA ASP A 498 -29.45 -75.68 -25.99
C ASP A 498 -29.05 -76.99 -26.66
N LYS A 499 -28.32 -77.79 -25.89
CA LYS A 499 -28.20 -79.20 -26.10
C LYS A 499 -28.71 -79.93 -24.85
N PRO A 500 -29.71 -80.79 -24.93
CA PRO A 500 -30.25 -81.46 -23.79
C PRO A 500 -29.43 -82.70 -23.40
N SER A 501 -29.24 -82.94 -22.11
CA SER A 501 -28.85 -84.23 -21.56
C SER A 501 -29.13 -84.25 -20.05
N ASP A 502 -30.09 -84.85 -19.68
CA ASP A 502 -30.45 -86.08 -19.01
C ASP A 502 -29.93 -86.28 -17.56
N ASN A 503 -30.92 -86.44 -16.70
CA ASN A 503 -31.07 -87.26 -15.50
C ASN A 503 -30.00 -87.32 -14.38
N GLY A 504 -30.52 -87.10 -13.18
CA GLY A 504 -30.00 -87.76 -11.97
C GLY A 504 -30.26 -87.04 -10.64
N ALA A 505 -31.42 -87.28 -10.14
CA ALA A 505 -31.84 -87.50 -8.78
C ALA A 505 -31.01 -87.01 -7.59
N ALA A 506 -31.72 -86.32 -6.73
CA ALA A 506 -31.91 -86.50 -5.30
C ALA A 506 -30.99 -85.80 -4.28
N THR A 507 -31.68 -85.13 -3.47
CA THR A 507 -31.70 -85.03 -2.01
C THR A 507 -30.90 -83.96 -1.31
N ASP A 508 -31.72 -83.24 -0.60
CA ASP A 508 -31.66 -82.73 0.78
C ASP A 508 -30.99 -81.39 1.11
N LYS A 509 -31.88 -80.59 1.62
CA LYS A 509 -31.72 -79.42 2.50
C LYS A 509 -31.05 -79.80 3.87
N PRO A 510 -30.81 -78.86 4.78
CA PRO A 510 -30.69 -77.39 4.78
C PRO A 510 -29.51 -76.87 5.65
N GLY A 511 -29.34 -75.60 5.72
CA GLY A 511 -28.62 -75.04 6.85
C GLY A 511 -28.00 -73.67 6.65
N ALA A 512 -28.73 -72.74 7.10
CA ALA A 512 -28.47 -71.44 7.70
C ALA A 512 -27.02 -70.99 7.99
N LYS A 513 -26.90 -69.66 7.89
CA LYS A 513 -26.25 -68.65 8.74
C LYS A 513 -25.06 -67.90 8.17
N THR A 514 -25.31 -66.62 7.99
CA THR A 514 -24.59 -65.45 8.54
C THR A 514 -23.09 -65.57 8.79
N ALA A 515 -22.38 -64.57 8.29
CA ALA A 515 -21.48 -63.63 9.00
C ALA A 515 -20.59 -62.92 7.95
N LEU A 516 -20.70 -61.64 7.93
CA LEU A 516 -19.82 -60.58 8.40
C LEU A 516 -18.32 -60.95 8.51
N ALA A 517 -17.55 -60.06 7.99
CA ALA A 517 -16.31 -59.44 8.47
C ALA A 517 -15.27 -59.39 7.38
N LYS A 518 -14.78 -58.28 7.22
CA LYS A 518 -13.74 -57.43 7.80
C LYS A 518 -12.52 -57.27 6.91
N THR A 519 -12.27 -56.03 6.57
CA THR A 519 -11.01 -55.28 6.76
C THR A 519 -9.66 -55.91 6.40
N GLY A 520 -8.86 -55.07 5.83
CA GLY A 520 -7.39 -55.16 5.82
C GLY A 520 -6.86 -54.32 4.63
N ASP A 521 -6.52 -53.13 4.89
CA ASP A 521 -5.20 -52.49 5.12
C ASP A 521 -4.04 -53.10 4.33
N GLU A 522 -3.35 -52.25 3.63
CA GLU A 522 -1.91 -51.93 3.62
C GLU A 522 -1.59 -51.12 2.34
N ALA A 523 -1.16 -49.92 2.37
CA ALA A 523 0.08 -49.22 2.72
C ALA A 523 1.32 -49.63 1.90
N PHE A 524 2.06 -48.59 1.56
CA PHE A 524 3.43 -48.50 0.96
C PHE A 524 3.53 -48.51 -0.58
N ALA A 525 4.33 -47.63 -1.21
CA ALA A 525 5.45 -46.79 -0.79
C ALA A 525 5.81 -45.79 -1.90
N ILE A 526 6.30 -44.67 -1.49
CA ILE A 526 7.42 -43.83 -1.94
C ILE A 526 8.05 -44.14 -3.31
N GLY A 527 8.10 -43.16 -4.16
CA GLY A 527 9.00 -43.11 -5.33
C GLY A 527 9.39 -41.65 -5.66
N MET A 528 10.47 -41.20 -5.05
CA MET A 528 11.22 -40.01 -5.44
C MET A 528 11.77 -40.16 -6.87
N GLY A 529 11.65 -39.12 -7.68
CA GLY A 529 12.32 -39.02 -8.96
C GLY A 529 12.54 -37.59 -9.38
N CYS A 530 13.66 -37.01 -8.98
CA CYS A 530 14.19 -35.78 -9.55
C CYS A 530 14.53 -35.98 -11.04
N LEU A 531 14.11 -35.03 -11.88
CA LEU A 531 14.85 -34.74 -13.10
C LEU A 531 14.85 -33.22 -13.40
N LEU A 532 16.04 -32.66 -13.27
CA LEU A 532 16.45 -31.37 -13.79
C LEU A 532 16.54 -31.45 -15.32
N VAL A 533 15.91 -30.52 -16.04
CA VAL A 533 16.36 -30.15 -17.39
C VAL A 533 16.39 -28.63 -17.51
N ALA A 534 17.60 -28.15 -17.64
CA ALA A 534 17.90 -26.78 -18.05
C ALA A 534 17.62 -26.61 -19.55
N GLY A 535 16.93 -25.55 -19.94
CA GLY A 535 16.74 -25.15 -21.32
C GLY A 535 16.80 -23.64 -21.46
N ALA A 536 17.96 -23.13 -21.84
CA ALA A 536 18.16 -21.77 -22.28
C ALA A 536 17.46 -21.54 -23.63
N SER A 537 16.75 -20.42 -23.77
CA SER A 537 16.45 -19.88 -25.08
C SER A 537 16.49 -18.35 -25.05
N ALA A 538 17.45 -17.85 -25.79
CA ALA A 538 17.66 -16.46 -26.12
C ALA A 538 16.46 -15.90 -26.91
N CYS A 539 16.00 -14.72 -26.58
CA CYS A 539 15.12 -13.94 -27.42
C CYS A 539 15.79 -12.64 -27.88
N VAL A 540 15.81 -12.51 -29.17
CA VAL A 540 16.42 -11.47 -30.00
C VAL A 540 15.66 -10.16 -29.84
N ILE A 541 16.39 -9.09 -29.56
CA ILE A 541 15.93 -7.70 -29.62
C ILE A 541 15.98 -7.24 -31.07
N ALA A 542 14.86 -6.82 -31.62
CA ALA A 542 14.79 -6.08 -32.88
C ALA A 542 14.44 -4.61 -32.58
N THR A 543 15.46 -3.77 -32.67
CA THR A 543 15.36 -2.30 -32.77
C THR A 543 14.87 -1.89 -34.15
N ALA A 544 13.84 -1.07 -34.21
CA ALA A 544 13.49 -0.31 -35.41
C ALA A 544 13.42 1.18 -35.08
N LEU A 545 14.50 1.87 -35.41
CA LEU A 545 14.57 3.32 -35.60
C LEU A 545 13.74 3.72 -36.83
N LYS A 546 12.87 4.71 -36.71
CA LYS A 546 12.42 5.50 -37.85
C LYS A 546 12.39 6.98 -37.54
N ARG A 547 13.41 7.68 -38.08
CA ARG A 547 13.45 9.14 -38.27
C ARG A 547 12.42 9.61 -39.29
N ARG A 548 11.82 10.78 -39.05
CA ARG A 548 11.52 11.89 -40.01
C ARG A 548 10.97 13.03 -39.17
N ARG A 549 11.66 14.14 -39.05
CA ARG A 549 11.71 15.39 -39.86
C ARG A 549 10.32 15.85 -40.35
N ASN A 550 9.77 16.83 -39.68
CA ASN A 550 9.68 18.25 -40.05
C ASN A 550 9.41 19.10 -38.80
#